data_12ebd40a5e8ebf7f955a4619fb142007
#
_entry.id   12ebd40a5e8ebf7f955a4619fb142007
#
_cell.length_a   1.000
_cell.length_b   1.000
_cell.length_c   1.000
_cell.angle_alpha   90.00
_cell.angle_beta   90.00
_cell.angle_gamma   90.00
#
_symmetry.space_group_name_H-M   'P 1'
#
loop_
_entity.id
_entity.type
_entity.pdbx_description
1 polymer ?
#
loop_
_entity_poly.entity_id
_entity_poly.type
_entity_poly.pdbx_seq_one_letter_code
_entity_poly.pdbx_strand_id
1 'polypeptide(L)'
;MAVRSDSSHRIGSLALLFIPAVAAIYAALRMFREDPNFLMPGVYDLHVYHQAAKVLLSGGDIYAPVEHLFPYIYPPIAAILAVPLTLLPWSAAPYPWLAAQGLLLVWLCRRLGLSHGHAVAAATVVILLLEPFESLLGLGQVGLILMVLVVFDIIPRRRWIPGGVGIGLATGIKLTPAVFIIHLWLIGRRKDALVAIGTFAATVVLGFLVTPTPAWGYWTRLAGGDSGANPDAFGWIVNISIMSATQRFLGVDVGATVGLILSAVVVVLSLAAAMVAHRQGQTLLALGTLGVASTLANPIAWTHHLVWVVLLFASILPYFLGRAPRNAELHDGGPLPAWLVWVTFVVTLWLTTNPQLILPGAPNAVQEIHHYDVWHKCFAAMPDILGAVLAISVLCWGMAARRRAPSPAARTDQMEPEAL
;
A
#
# COMPACT_ATOMS: atom_id res chain seq x y z
N MET A 1 -14.48 -4.68 -45.90
CA MET A 1 -13.06 -4.97 -45.53
C MET A 1 -12.61 -4.37 -44.20
N ALA A 2 -13.44 -3.65 -43.45
CA ALA A 2 -13.11 -2.95 -42.18
C ALA A 2 -13.30 -3.77 -40.88
N VAL A 3 -13.93 -4.95 -40.90
CA VAL A 3 -14.22 -5.73 -39.70
C VAL A 3 -13.04 -6.61 -39.23
N ARG A 4 -12.10 -6.93 -40.12
CA ARG A 4 -10.92 -7.77 -39.77
C ARG A 4 -9.81 -7.04 -39.03
N SER A 5 -9.72 -5.70 -39.07
CA SER A 5 -8.67 -4.95 -38.39
C SER A 5 -8.93 -4.78 -36.88
N ASP A 6 -10.21 -4.69 -36.47
CA ASP A 6 -10.56 -4.47 -35.07
C ASP A 6 -10.35 -5.73 -34.18
N SER A 7 -10.59 -6.91 -34.72
CA SER A 7 -10.40 -8.18 -34.00
C SER A 7 -8.91 -8.51 -33.82
N SER A 8 -8.05 -8.24 -34.79
CA SER A 8 -6.60 -8.50 -34.67
C SER A 8 -5.94 -7.56 -33.66
N HIS A 9 -6.36 -6.29 -33.59
CA HIS A 9 -5.90 -5.33 -32.60
C HIS A 9 -6.37 -5.72 -31.16
N ARG A 10 -7.57 -6.25 -31.02
CA ARG A 10 -8.08 -6.74 -29.72
C ARG A 10 -7.36 -8.00 -29.26
N ILE A 11 -7.10 -8.94 -30.13
CA ILE A 11 -6.34 -10.17 -29.80
C ILE A 11 -4.91 -9.82 -29.41
N GLY A 12 -4.23 -8.94 -30.15
CA GLY A 12 -2.89 -8.48 -29.79
C GLY A 12 -2.85 -7.76 -28.43
N SER A 13 -3.86 -6.95 -28.13
CA SER A 13 -3.97 -6.26 -26.85
C SER A 13 -4.21 -7.21 -25.67
N LEU A 14 -5.00 -8.26 -25.87
CA LEU A 14 -5.24 -9.29 -24.83
C LEU A 14 -4.00 -10.16 -24.62
N ALA A 15 -3.29 -10.53 -25.70
CA ALA A 15 -2.04 -11.29 -25.60
C ALA A 15 -0.97 -10.55 -24.80
N LEU A 16 -0.89 -9.23 -24.88
CA LEU A 16 0.05 -8.44 -24.08
C LEU A 16 -0.19 -8.54 -22.55
N LEU A 17 -1.40 -8.87 -22.12
CA LEU A 17 -1.70 -9.02 -20.68
C LEU A 17 -1.05 -10.27 -20.07
N PHE A 18 -0.63 -11.25 -20.87
CA PHE A 18 0.13 -12.39 -20.37
C PHE A 18 1.51 -11.98 -19.85
N ILE A 19 2.11 -10.91 -20.38
CA ILE A 19 3.46 -10.49 -19.98
C ILE A 19 3.53 -10.15 -18.50
N PRO A 20 2.71 -9.25 -17.90
CA PRO A 20 2.78 -8.94 -16.49
C PRO A 20 2.28 -10.11 -15.60
N ALA A 21 1.39 -10.96 -16.08
CA ALA A 21 0.98 -12.17 -15.37
C ALA A 21 2.14 -13.16 -15.24
N VAL A 22 2.85 -13.42 -16.33
CA VAL A 22 4.06 -14.28 -16.33
C VAL A 22 5.19 -13.64 -15.53
N ALA A 23 5.37 -12.31 -15.64
CA ALA A 23 6.37 -11.58 -14.85
C ALA A 23 6.10 -11.70 -13.35
N ALA A 24 4.84 -11.64 -12.90
CA ALA A 24 4.47 -11.81 -11.50
C ALA A 24 4.79 -13.22 -10.98
N ILE A 25 4.50 -14.25 -11.77
CA ILE A 25 4.85 -15.64 -11.44
C ILE A 25 6.39 -15.78 -11.38
N TYR A 26 7.10 -15.25 -12.37
CA TYR A 26 8.56 -15.30 -12.41
C TYR A 26 9.21 -14.58 -11.22
N ALA A 27 8.72 -13.39 -10.84
CA ALA A 27 9.22 -12.66 -9.67
C ALA A 27 9.05 -13.47 -8.38
N ALA A 28 7.90 -14.11 -8.21
CA ALA A 28 7.64 -14.96 -7.05
C ALA A 28 8.53 -16.21 -7.01
N LEU A 29 8.77 -16.83 -8.16
CA LEU A 29 9.69 -17.98 -8.27
C LEU A 29 11.14 -17.58 -7.99
N ARG A 30 11.55 -16.38 -8.44
CA ARG A 30 12.91 -15.88 -8.27
C ARG A 30 13.27 -15.64 -6.80
N MET A 31 12.33 -15.16 -5.99
CA MET A 31 12.56 -14.81 -4.59
C MET A 31 13.00 -16.02 -3.74
N PHE A 32 12.53 -17.21 -4.08
CA PHE A 32 12.83 -18.45 -3.34
C PHE A 32 13.64 -19.44 -4.17
N ARG A 33 14.50 -18.97 -5.07
CA ARG A 33 15.26 -19.78 -6.03
C ARG A 33 16.18 -20.82 -5.38
N GLU A 34 16.56 -20.63 -4.13
CA GLU A 34 17.39 -21.56 -3.38
C GLU A 34 16.61 -22.73 -2.77
N ASP A 35 15.27 -22.69 -2.80
CA ASP A 35 14.41 -23.80 -2.38
C ASP A 35 14.48 -24.93 -3.43
N PRO A 36 14.74 -26.20 -3.03
CA PRO A 36 14.74 -27.35 -3.96
C PRO A 36 13.39 -27.55 -4.68
N ASN A 37 12.30 -26.97 -4.16
CA ASN A 37 10.98 -26.94 -4.78
C ASN A 37 10.73 -25.67 -5.61
N PHE A 38 11.75 -25.09 -6.20
CA PHE A 38 11.72 -23.78 -6.87
C PHE A 38 10.63 -23.60 -7.94
N LEU A 39 9.99 -24.67 -8.40
CA LEU A 39 8.84 -24.62 -9.31
C LEU A 39 7.53 -24.21 -8.61
N MET A 40 7.50 -24.28 -7.27
CA MET A 40 6.37 -23.76 -6.50
C MET A 40 6.73 -22.37 -5.95
N PRO A 41 5.94 -21.33 -6.28
CA PRO A 41 6.12 -20.02 -5.64
C PRO A 41 6.03 -20.20 -4.13
N GLY A 42 6.99 -19.64 -3.38
CA GLY A 42 7.01 -19.73 -1.91
C GLY A 42 5.73 -19.23 -1.26
N VAL A 43 5.25 -18.05 -1.70
CA VAL A 43 3.96 -17.41 -1.37
C VAL A 43 3.43 -17.72 0.03
N TYR A 44 4.32 -17.66 1.04
CA TYR A 44 4.03 -18.09 2.41
C TYR A 44 2.79 -17.46 3.02
N ASP A 45 2.58 -16.17 2.79
CA ASP A 45 1.42 -15.46 3.34
C ASP A 45 0.13 -15.85 2.63
N LEU A 46 0.19 -16.14 1.31
CA LEU A 46 -0.96 -16.70 0.60
C LEU A 46 -1.33 -18.07 1.18
N HIS A 47 -0.34 -18.86 1.60
CA HIS A 47 -0.60 -20.14 2.24
C HIS A 47 -1.32 -19.97 3.58
N VAL A 48 -0.93 -18.95 4.36
CA VAL A 48 -1.64 -18.60 5.60
C VAL A 48 -3.11 -18.25 5.31
N TYR A 49 -3.39 -17.45 4.27
CA TYR A 49 -4.78 -17.10 3.90
C TYR A 49 -5.58 -18.32 3.42
N HIS A 50 -4.97 -19.13 2.57
CA HIS A 50 -5.59 -20.35 2.06
C HIS A 50 -5.91 -21.34 3.21
N GLN A 51 -4.98 -21.52 4.16
CA GLN A 51 -5.18 -22.40 5.31
C GLN A 51 -6.24 -21.84 6.26
N ALA A 52 -6.23 -20.54 6.55
CA ALA A 52 -7.28 -19.89 7.36
C ALA A 52 -8.67 -20.09 6.75
N ALA A 53 -8.80 -20.00 5.41
CA ALA A 53 -10.04 -20.27 4.71
C ALA A 53 -10.48 -21.74 4.82
N LYS A 54 -9.55 -22.71 4.74
CA LYS A 54 -9.85 -24.13 4.96
C LYS A 54 -10.33 -24.42 6.38
N VAL A 55 -9.65 -23.85 7.37
CA VAL A 55 -10.04 -23.98 8.79
C VAL A 55 -11.43 -23.36 9.00
N LEU A 56 -11.71 -22.20 8.41
CA LEU A 56 -13.04 -21.59 8.43
C LEU A 56 -14.13 -22.51 7.90
N LEU A 57 -13.89 -23.12 6.73
CA LEU A 57 -14.86 -24.05 6.09
C LEU A 57 -15.07 -25.34 6.90
N SER A 58 -14.11 -25.77 7.70
CA SER A 58 -14.25 -26.90 8.61
C SER A 58 -14.86 -26.52 9.97
N GLY A 59 -15.22 -25.26 10.19
CA GLY A 59 -15.77 -24.75 11.46
C GLY A 59 -14.75 -24.64 12.59
N GLY A 60 -13.45 -24.64 12.26
CA GLY A 60 -12.36 -24.51 13.22
C GLY A 60 -12.03 -23.06 13.61
N ASP A 61 -11.10 -22.90 14.56
CA ASP A 61 -10.56 -21.59 14.91
C ASP A 61 -9.48 -21.14 13.93
N ILE A 62 -9.78 -20.11 13.15
CA ILE A 62 -8.87 -19.53 12.14
C ILE A 62 -7.60 -18.94 12.74
N TYR A 63 -7.56 -18.67 14.05
CA TYR A 63 -6.39 -18.15 14.78
C TYR A 63 -5.59 -19.23 15.52
N ALA A 64 -6.05 -20.48 15.44
CA ALA A 64 -5.27 -21.59 15.98
C ALA A 64 -3.94 -21.74 15.26
N PRO A 65 -2.82 -21.98 15.97
CA PRO A 65 -1.52 -22.18 15.34
C PRO A 65 -1.56 -23.33 14.34
N VAL A 66 -0.96 -23.11 13.18
CA VAL A 66 -0.75 -24.15 12.17
C VAL A 66 0.75 -24.42 12.06
N GLU A 67 1.13 -25.69 12.15
CA GLU A 67 2.53 -26.09 12.09
C GLU A 67 3.20 -25.59 10.79
N HIS A 68 4.41 -25.07 10.90
CA HIS A 68 5.21 -24.51 9.81
C HIS A 68 4.62 -23.28 9.09
N LEU A 69 3.56 -22.65 9.62
CA LEU A 69 3.02 -21.39 9.08
C LEU A 69 3.12 -20.26 10.11
N PHE A 70 3.22 -19.03 9.60
CA PHE A 70 3.02 -17.84 10.43
C PHE A 70 1.59 -17.78 10.97
N PRO A 71 1.37 -17.18 12.16
CA PRO A 71 0.03 -17.02 12.70
C PRO A 71 -0.83 -16.17 11.76
N TYR A 72 -2.11 -16.54 11.64
CA TYR A 72 -3.09 -15.71 10.95
C TYR A 72 -3.44 -14.50 11.84
N ILE A 73 -3.14 -13.29 11.37
CA ILE A 73 -3.27 -12.04 12.14
C ILE A 73 -4.24 -11.03 11.51
N TYR A 74 -4.98 -11.43 10.49
CA TYR A 74 -5.92 -10.57 9.78
C TYR A 74 -7.32 -10.65 10.41
N PRO A 75 -8.20 -9.60 10.21
CA PRO A 75 -9.59 -9.67 10.59
C PRO A 75 -10.31 -10.88 9.96
N PRO A 76 -11.39 -11.40 10.59
CA PRO A 76 -12.11 -12.59 10.11
C PRO A 76 -12.58 -12.51 8.66
N ILE A 77 -12.97 -11.32 8.19
CA ILE A 77 -13.43 -11.09 6.81
C ILE A 77 -12.38 -11.50 5.78
N ALA A 78 -11.08 -11.36 6.09
CA ALA A 78 -10.03 -11.72 5.14
C ALA A 78 -9.99 -13.24 4.88
N ALA A 79 -10.24 -14.08 5.90
CA ALA A 79 -10.40 -15.53 5.73
C ALA A 79 -11.65 -15.87 4.90
N ILE A 80 -12.76 -15.16 5.12
CA ILE A 80 -14.00 -15.33 4.34
C ILE A 80 -13.75 -15.01 2.85
N LEU A 81 -13.06 -13.91 2.57
CA LEU A 81 -12.71 -13.51 1.20
C LEU A 81 -11.66 -14.41 0.55
N ALA A 82 -10.89 -15.15 1.34
CA ALA A 82 -9.92 -16.13 0.85
C ALA A 82 -10.57 -17.50 0.50
N VAL A 83 -11.84 -17.75 0.85
CA VAL A 83 -12.53 -19.01 0.53
C VAL A 83 -12.42 -19.43 -0.94
N PRO A 84 -12.55 -18.53 -1.94
CA PRO A 84 -12.37 -18.91 -3.34
C PRO A 84 -11.00 -19.54 -3.67
N LEU A 85 -9.95 -19.24 -2.89
CA LEU A 85 -8.63 -19.85 -3.08
C LEU A 85 -8.66 -21.36 -2.81
N THR A 86 -9.58 -21.84 -1.95
CA THR A 86 -9.70 -23.26 -1.60
C THR A 86 -10.36 -24.10 -2.68
N LEU A 87 -10.93 -23.48 -3.72
CA LEU A 87 -11.48 -24.18 -4.88
C LEU A 87 -10.40 -24.88 -5.73
N LEU A 88 -9.15 -24.45 -5.56
CA LEU A 88 -8.01 -25.06 -6.22
C LEU A 88 -7.14 -25.80 -5.20
N PRO A 89 -6.48 -26.90 -5.59
CA PRO A 89 -5.45 -27.50 -4.76
C PRO A 89 -4.31 -26.48 -4.52
N TRP A 90 -3.63 -26.57 -3.38
CA TRP A 90 -2.55 -25.64 -3.04
C TRP A 90 -1.49 -25.52 -4.15
N SER A 91 -1.16 -26.63 -4.81
CA SER A 91 -0.21 -26.64 -5.94
C SER A 91 -0.62 -25.75 -7.12
N ALA A 92 -1.89 -25.39 -7.25
CA ALA A 92 -2.42 -24.59 -8.34
C ALA A 92 -2.86 -23.16 -7.91
N ALA A 93 -3.28 -22.98 -6.66
CA ALA A 93 -3.82 -21.71 -6.14
C ALA A 93 -2.90 -20.48 -6.29
N PRO A 94 -1.56 -20.57 -6.15
CA PRO A 94 -0.66 -19.44 -6.31
C PRO A 94 -0.69 -18.81 -7.71
N TYR A 95 -0.83 -19.59 -8.77
CA TYR A 95 -0.71 -19.07 -10.14
C TYR A 95 -1.79 -18.07 -10.54
N PRO A 96 -3.10 -18.36 -10.37
CA PRO A 96 -4.14 -17.37 -10.67
C PRO A 96 -4.07 -16.17 -9.73
N TRP A 97 -3.64 -16.32 -8.48
CA TRP A 97 -3.43 -15.23 -7.55
C TRP A 97 -2.35 -14.25 -8.06
N LEU A 98 -1.19 -14.77 -8.43
CA LEU A 98 -0.07 -13.97 -8.96
C LEU A 98 -0.44 -13.32 -10.30
N ALA A 99 -1.08 -14.05 -11.19
CA ALA A 99 -1.57 -13.51 -12.46
C ALA A 99 -2.57 -12.35 -12.24
N ALA A 100 -3.51 -12.51 -11.29
CA ALA A 100 -4.46 -11.47 -10.93
C ALA A 100 -3.74 -10.21 -10.40
N GLN A 101 -2.70 -10.36 -9.59
CA GLN A 101 -1.88 -9.24 -9.12
C GLN A 101 -1.19 -8.49 -10.26
N GLY A 102 -0.60 -9.19 -11.22
CA GLY A 102 -0.03 -8.58 -12.42
C GLY A 102 -1.06 -7.79 -13.23
N LEU A 103 -2.26 -8.35 -13.41
CA LEU A 103 -3.37 -7.68 -14.10
C LEU A 103 -3.91 -6.47 -13.33
N LEU A 104 -3.99 -6.55 -12.01
CA LEU A 104 -4.37 -5.42 -11.15
C LEU A 104 -3.38 -4.26 -11.29
N LEU A 105 -2.09 -4.55 -11.41
CA LEU A 105 -1.08 -3.51 -11.62
C LEU A 105 -1.22 -2.85 -13.00
N VAL A 106 -1.52 -3.62 -14.05
CA VAL A 106 -1.86 -3.04 -15.36
C VAL A 106 -3.10 -2.15 -15.27
N TRP A 107 -4.15 -2.63 -14.58
CA TRP A 107 -5.35 -1.84 -14.33
C TRP A 107 -5.01 -0.53 -13.61
N LEU A 108 -4.18 -0.57 -12.56
CA LEU A 108 -3.71 0.62 -11.85
C LEU A 108 -2.99 1.58 -12.80
N CYS A 109 -2.01 1.10 -13.57
CA CYS A 109 -1.28 1.92 -14.55
C CYS A 109 -2.22 2.57 -15.59
N ARG A 110 -3.26 1.85 -16.02
CA ARG A 110 -4.32 2.41 -16.88
C ARG A 110 -5.11 3.50 -16.17
N ARG A 111 -5.42 3.33 -14.90
CA ARG A 111 -6.11 4.35 -14.07
C ARG A 111 -5.25 5.59 -13.89
N LEU A 112 -3.94 5.45 -13.85
CA LEU A 112 -2.98 6.56 -13.79
C LEU A 112 -2.78 7.25 -15.16
N GLY A 113 -3.51 6.87 -16.20
CA GLY A 113 -3.55 7.56 -17.50
C GLY A 113 -2.61 6.99 -18.55
N LEU A 114 -1.93 5.87 -18.32
CA LEU A 114 -1.07 5.25 -19.32
C LEU A 114 -1.91 4.58 -20.42
N SER A 115 -1.43 4.60 -21.67
CA SER A 115 -2.01 3.78 -22.75
C SER A 115 -1.86 2.29 -22.43
N HIS A 116 -2.59 1.41 -23.12
CA HIS A 116 -2.55 -0.02 -22.81
C HIS A 116 -1.13 -0.59 -22.87
N GLY A 117 -0.39 -0.38 -23.95
CA GLY A 117 0.99 -0.87 -24.09
C GLY A 117 1.94 -0.28 -23.05
N HIS A 118 1.84 1.03 -22.76
CA HIS A 118 2.65 1.64 -21.70
C HIS A 118 2.28 1.12 -20.30
N ALA A 119 1.01 0.82 -20.04
CA ALA A 119 0.57 0.26 -18.77
C ALA A 119 1.11 -1.16 -18.57
N VAL A 120 1.11 -1.99 -19.61
CA VAL A 120 1.71 -3.33 -19.58
C VAL A 120 3.22 -3.24 -19.32
N ALA A 121 3.93 -2.39 -20.07
CA ALA A 121 5.37 -2.19 -19.89
C ALA A 121 5.70 -1.67 -18.49
N ALA A 122 4.97 -0.65 -18.00
CA ALA A 122 5.17 -0.10 -16.66
C ALA A 122 4.90 -1.13 -15.58
N ALA A 123 3.81 -1.89 -15.66
CA ALA A 123 3.50 -2.95 -14.72
C ALA A 123 4.60 -4.01 -14.67
N THR A 124 5.11 -4.43 -15.84
CA THR A 124 6.19 -5.41 -15.93
C THR A 124 7.49 -4.89 -15.30
N VAL A 125 7.85 -3.62 -15.57
CA VAL A 125 9.02 -2.97 -14.97
C VAL A 125 8.88 -2.88 -13.44
N VAL A 126 7.72 -2.46 -12.93
CA VAL A 126 7.44 -2.37 -11.50
C VAL A 126 7.58 -3.75 -10.84
N ILE A 127 7.02 -4.80 -11.44
CA ILE A 127 7.08 -6.18 -10.93
C ILE A 127 8.54 -6.69 -10.85
N LEU A 128 9.34 -6.41 -11.86
CA LEU A 128 10.67 -7.02 -12.00
C LEU A 128 11.80 -6.21 -11.33
N LEU A 129 11.60 -4.91 -11.09
CA LEU A 129 12.67 -4.01 -10.64
C LEU A 129 12.42 -3.36 -9.28
N LEU A 130 11.18 -3.31 -8.79
CA LEU A 130 10.89 -2.69 -7.50
C LEU A 130 10.78 -3.77 -6.41
N GLU A 131 11.71 -3.78 -5.47
CA GLU A 131 11.78 -4.76 -4.37
C GLU A 131 10.44 -4.91 -3.63
N PRO A 132 9.67 -3.85 -3.28
CA PRO A 132 8.38 -4.02 -2.61
C PRO A 132 7.38 -4.87 -3.40
N PHE A 133 7.43 -4.84 -4.72
CA PHE A 133 6.55 -5.65 -5.57
C PHE A 133 7.07 -7.07 -5.75
N GLU A 134 8.38 -7.25 -5.87
CA GLU A 134 8.98 -8.59 -5.88
C GLU A 134 8.67 -9.32 -4.58
N SER A 135 8.89 -8.67 -3.43
CA SER A 135 8.61 -9.19 -2.10
C SER A 135 7.10 -9.45 -1.89
N LEU A 136 6.22 -8.53 -2.33
CA LEU A 136 4.77 -8.70 -2.28
C LEU A 136 4.31 -9.96 -3.03
N LEU A 137 4.83 -10.16 -4.25
CA LEU A 137 4.48 -11.30 -5.09
C LEU A 137 5.07 -12.59 -4.56
N GLY A 138 6.34 -12.55 -4.13
CA GLY A 138 7.04 -13.69 -3.55
C GLY A 138 6.37 -14.26 -2.30
N LEU A 139 5.77 -13.38 -1.48
CA LEU A 139 5.02 -13.77 -0.29
C LEU A 139 3.52 -14.01 -0.57
N GLY A 140 3.01 -13.58 -1.73
CA GLY A 140 1.59 -13.70 -2.07
C GLY A 140 0.68 -12.75 -1.31
N GLN A 141 1.19 -11.57 -0.95
CA GLN A 141 0.55 -10.56 -0.10
C GLN A 141 -0.63 -9.83 -0.76
N VAL A 142 -1.53 -9.29 0.07
CA VAL A 142 -2.74 -8.54 -0.34
C VAL A 142 -2.51 -7.05 -0.59
N GLY A 143 -1.31 -6.52 -0.31
CA GLY A 143 -1.03 -5.08 -0.28
C GLY A 143 -1.45 -4.32 -1.56
N LEU A 144 -1.22 -4.88 -2.74
CA LEU A 144 -1.64 -4.29 -4.01
C LEU A 144 -3.17 -4.21 -4.12
N ILE A 145 -3.90 -5.23 -3.66
CA ILE A 145 -5.37 -5.24 -3.66
C ILE A 145 -5.88 -4.10 -2.78
N LEU A 146 -5.31 -3.93 -1.58
CA LEU A 146 -5.69 -2.85 -0.67
C LEU A 146 -5.46 -1.47 -1.30
N MET A 147 -4.29 -1.25 -1.92
CA MET A 147 -3.98 0.00 -2.62
C MET A 147 -4.94 0.26 -3.78
N VAL A 148 -5.24 -0.76 -4.59
CA VAL A 148 -6.18 -0.66 -5.71
C VAL A 148 -7.59 -0.27 -5.23
N LEU A 149 -8.08 -0.83 -4.13
CA LEU A 149 -9.37 -0.48 -3.53
C LEU A 149 -9.40 0.99 -3.07
N VAL A 150 -8.31 1.47 -2.46
CA VAL A 150 -8.19 2.89 -2.05
C VAL A 150 -8.15 3.81 -3.28
N VAL A 151 -7.33 3.48 -4.29
CA VAL A 151 -7.22 4.26 -5.53
C VAL A 151 -8.55 4.29 -6.28
N PHE A 152 -9.29 3.16 -6.30
CA PHE A 152 -10.62 3.08 -6.89
C PHE A 152 -11.59 4.10 -6.27
N ASP A 153 -11.52 4.32 -4.96
CA ASP A 153 -12.42 5.24 -4.26
C ASP A 153 -11.97 6.70 -4.35
N ILE A 154 -10.67 6.98 -4.37
CA ILE A 154 -10.19 8.36 -4.31
C ILE A 154 -10.11 9.01 -5.69
N ILE A 155 -9.64 8.27 -6.69
CA ILE A 155 -9.54 8.79 -8.06
C ILE A 155 -10.94 8.76 -8.73
N PRO A 156 -11.52 9.93 -9.06
CA PRO A 156 -12.88 10.01 -9.57
C PRO A 156 -13.05 9.29 -10.91
N ARG A 157 -14.18 8.62 -11.08
CA ARG A 157 -14.70 8.14 -12.35
C ARG A 157 -16.19 7.86 -12.23
N ARG A 158 -16.89 7.68 -13.37
CA ARG A 158 -18.26 7.15 -13.37
C ARG A 158 -18.30 5.84 -12.58
N ARG A 159 -18.98 5.82 -11.44
CA ARG A 159 -19.04 4.69 -10.51
C ARG A 159 -20.43 4.10 -10.49
N TRP A 160 -20.51 2.79 -10.44
CA TRP A 160 -21.74 2.06 -10.17
C TRP A 160 -21.88 1.78 -8.66
N ILE A 161 -20.79 1.87 -7.93
CA ILE A 161 -20.67 1.60 -6.49
C ILE A 161 -20.41 2.94 -5.79
N PRO A 162 -21.08 3.22 -4.66
CA PRO A 162 -20.81 4.41 -3.86
C PRO A 162 -19.33 4.56 -3.51
N GLY A 163 -18.81 5.78 -3.49
CA GLY A 163 -17.47 6.04 -3.02
C GLY A 163 -17.34 5.69 -1.54
N GLY A 164 -16.20 5.15 -1.14
CA GLY A 164 -15.93 4.69 0.22
C GLY A 164 -16.05 3.17 0.41
N VAL A 165 -16.77 2.46 -0.46
CA VAL A 165 -16.90 0.99 -0.36
C VAL A 165 -15.55 0.30 -0.45
N GLY A 166 -14.68 0.71 -1.38
CA GLY A 166 -13.35 0.12 -1.55
C GLY A 166 -12.47 0.35 -0.32
N ILE A 167 -12.44 1.58 0.22
CA ILE A 167 -11.66 1.90 1.44
C ILE A 167 -12.20 1.14 2.65
N GLY A 168 -13.54 1.05 2.80
CA GLY A 168 -14.15 0.29 3.88
C GLY A 168 -13.83 -1.20 3.81
N LEU A 169 -13.87 -1.80 2.61
CA LEU A 169 -13.49 -3.20 2.39
C LEU A 169 -12.00 -3.42 2.63
N ALA A 170 -11.13 -2.53 2.14
CA ALA A 170 -9.70 -2.60 2.40
C ALA A 170 -9.39 -2.53 3.90
N THR A 171 -10.09 -1.65 4.64
CA THR A 171 -9.99 -1.54 6.11
C THR A 171 -10.46 -2.82 6.79
N GLY A 172 -11.52 -3.46 6.27
CA GLY A 172 -11.98 -4.75 6.77
C GLY A 172 -10.98 -5.87 6.59
N ILE A 173 -10.27 -5.92 5.45
CA ILE A 173 -9.24 -6.93 5.18
C ILE A 173 -8.00 -6.69 6.06
N LYS A 174 -7.59 -5.44 6.21
CA LYS A 174 -6.44 -5.01 7.02
C LYS A 174 -6.68 -3.59 7.53
N LEU A 175 -6.43 -3.31 8.81
CA LEU A 175 -6.83 -2.04 9.41
C LEU A 175 -6.04 -0.81 8.91
N THR A 176 -4.85 -1.00 8.37
CA THR A 176 -4.00 0.11 7.90
C THR A 176 -4.67 1.08 6.93
N PRO A 177 -5.55 0.67 5.97
CA PRO A 177 -6.30 1.59 5.13
C PRO A 177 -7.31 2.50 5.85
N ALA A 178 -7.60 2.29 7.14
CA ALA A 178 -8.50 3.16 7.90
C ALA A 178 -8.08 4.63 7.89
N VAL A 179 -6.80 4.91 7.75
CA VAL A 179 -6.26 6.28 7.63
C VAL A 179 -6.86 7.03 6.43
N PHE A 180 -7.23 6.34 5.37
CA PHE A 180 -7.87 6.93 4.19
C PHE A 180 -9.34 7.30 4.43
N ILE A 181 -10.01 6.71 5.42
CA ILE A 181 -11.33 7.17 5.89
C ILE A 181 -11.21 8.57 6.49
N ILE A 182 -10.19 8.78 7.33
CA ILE A 182 -9.88 10.10 7.91
C ILE A 182 -9.52 11.08 6.80
N HIS A 183 -8.70 10.66 5.82
CA HIS A 183 -8.35 11.48 4.67
C HIS A 183 -9.58 11.94 3.87
N LEU A 184 -10.53 11.02 3.56
CA LEU A 184 -11.80 11.38 2.91
C LEU A 184 -12.55 12.45 3.68
N TRP A 185 -12.59 12.34 5.00
CA TRP A 185 -13.26 13.33 5.86
C TRP A 185 -12.58 14.71 5.76
N LEU A 186 -11.25 14.73 5.84
CA LEU A 186 -10.43 15.96 5.80
C LEU A 186 -10.49 16.69 4.45
N ILE A 187 -10.65 15.96 3.33
CA ILE A 187 -10.82 16.55 2.00
C ILE A 187 -12.27 16.92 1.68
N GLY A 188 -13.20 16.77 2.64
CA GLY A 188 -14.60 17.17 2.51
C GLY A 188 -15.52 16.11 1.90
N ARG A 189 -15.01 14.92 1.56
CA ARG A 189 -15.79 13.79 1.01
C ARG A 189 -16.49 12.99 2.13
N ARG A 190 -17.24 13.70 2.98
CA ARG A 190 -17.85 13.13 4.19
C ARG A 190 -18.82 11.98 3.92
N LYS A 191 -19.60 12.04 2.84
CA LYS A 191 -20.51 10.95 2.45
C LYS A 191 -19.73 9.66 2.16
N ASP A 192 -18.62 9.77 1.41
CA ASP A 192 -17.78 8.63 1.09
C ASP A 192 -17.08 8.06 2.35
N ALA A 193 -16.67 8.94 3.28
CA ALA A 193 -16.12 8.51 4.56
C ALA A 193 -17.15 7.73 5.40
N LEU A 194 -18.42 8.18 5.44
CA LEU A 194 -19.50 7.46 6.13
C LEU A 194 -19.81 6.12 5.47
N VAL A 195 -19.80 6.06 4.13
CA VAL A 195 -19.94 4.79 3.40
C VAL A 195 -18.77 3.85 3.74
N ALA A 196 -17.54 4.36 3.80
CA ALA A 196 -16.39 3.54 4.18
C ALA A 196 -16.50 2.99 5.61
N ILE A 197 -16.95 3.81 6.57
CA ILE A 197 -17.23 3.36 7.94
C ILE A 197 -18.32 2.28 7.95
N GLY A 198 -19.44 2.50 7.22
CA GLY A 198 -20.53 1.55 7.13
C GLY A 198 -20.10 0.22 6.49
N THR A 199 -19.29 0.29 5.42
CA THR A 199 -18.74 -0.91 4.77
C THR A 199 -17.78 -1.66 5.70
N PHE A 200 -16.89 -0.96 6.39
CA PHE A 200 -16.02 -1.57 7.40
C PHE A 200 -16.85 -2.24 8.50
N ALA A 201 -17.84 -1.56 9.06
CA ALA A 201 -18.74 -2.12 10.07
C ALA A 201 -19.46 -3.38 9.54
N ALA A 202 -19.92 -3.37 8.29
CA ALA A 202 -20.53 -4.54 7.66
C ALA A 202 -19.56 -5.73 7.57
N THR A 203 -18.27 -5.49 7.27
CA THR A 203 -17.25 -6.56 7.29
C THR A 203 -17.03 -7.15 8.67
N VAL A 204 -17.07 -6.31 9.72
CA VAL A 204 -16.97 -6.76 11.12
C VAL A 204 -18.19 -7.61 11.49
N VAL A 205 -19.40 -7.12 11.18
CA VAL A 205 -20.65 -7.86 11.43
C VAL A 205 -20.63 -9.21 10.71
N LEU A 206 -20.22 -9.24 9.43
CA LEU A 206 -20.12 -10.48 8.67
C LEU A 206 -19.14 -11.45 9.31
N GLY A 207 -18.01 -10.97 9.81
CA GLY A 207 -17.05 -11.77 10.58
C GLY A 207 -17.69 -12.43 11.80
N PHE A 208 -18.48 -11.67 12.57
CA PHE A 208 -19.20 -12.21 13.74
C PHE A 208 -20.31 -13.19 13.36
N LEU A 209 -21.00 -12.98 12.23
CA LEU A 209 -22.04 -13.91 11.78
C LEU A 209 -21.47 -15.25 11.30
N VAL A 210 -20.30 -15.24 10.66
CA VAL A 210 -19.69 -16.45 10.08
C VAL A 210 -18.82 -17.20 11.09
N THR A 211 -18.09 -16.49 11.94
CA THR A 211 -17.13 -17.10 12.89
C THR A 211 -17.13 -16.33 14.21
N PRO A 212 -18.22 -16.47 15.05
CA PRO A 212 -18.46 -15.61 16.20
C PRO A 212 -17.36 -15.67 17.27
N THR A 213 -16.92 -16.87 17.66
CA THR A 213 -15.91 -17.04 18.71
C THR A 213 -14.52 -16.54 18.26
N PRO A 214 -13.98 -16.93 17.10
CA PRO A 214 -12.75 -16.35 16.57
C PRO A 214 -12.81 -14.83 16.37
N ALA A 215 -13.96 -14.30 15.88
CA ALA A 215 -14.14 -12.87 15.73
C ALA A 215 -14.06 -12.11 17.07
N TRP A 216 -14.74 -12.63 18.10
CA TRP A 216 -14.65 -12.07 19.46
C TRP A 216 -13.22 -12.07 19.98
N GLY A 217 -12.52 -13.21 19.87
CA GLY A 217 -11.12 -13.35 20.28
C GLY A 217 -10.19 -12.36 19.55
N TYR A 218 -10.38 -12.16 18.23
CA TYR A 218 -9.59 -11.19 17.45
C TYR A 218 -9.79 -9.76 17.95
N TRP A 219 -11.04 -9.30 18.04
CA TRP A 219 -11.32 -7.92 18.38
C TRP A 219 -10.99 -7.57 19.84
N THR A 220 -11.18 -8.50 20.78
CA THR A 220 -10.80 -8.30 22.19
C THR A 220 -9.29 -8.26 22.38
N ARG A 221 -8.54 -9.17 21.72
CA ARG A 221 -7.08 -9.16 21.71
C ARG A 221 -6.53 -7.86 21.13
N LEU A 222 -7.04 -7.45 19.98
CA LEU A 222 -6.64 -6.19 19.34
C LEU A 222 -6.93 -4.97 20.22
N ALA A 223 -8.10 -4.91 20.85
CA ALA A 223 -8.45 -3.85 21.81
C ALA A 223 -7.53 -3.81 23.02
N GLY A 224 -6.96 -4.96 23.39
CA GLY A 224 -5.92 -5.09 24.42
C GLY A 224 -4.51 -4.69 23.96
N GLY A 225 -4.35 -4.28 22.70
CA GLY A 225 -3.05 -3.88 22.13
C GLY A 225 -2.21 -5.04 21.57
N ASP A 226 -2.72 -6.27 21.59
CA ASP A 226 -2.05 -7.43 21.03
C ASP A 226 -2.45 -7.62 19.56
N SER A 227 -1.50 -7.41 18.65
CA SER A 227 -1.70 -7.61 17.21
C SER A 227 -1.74 -9.09 16.81
N GLY A 228 -1.37 -10.02 17.69
CA GLY A 228 -1.20 -11.45 17.40
C GLY A 228 0.04 -11.78 16.56
N ALA A 229 0.89 -10.80 16.33
CA ALA A 229 2.14 -11.02 15.60
C ALA A 229 3.22 -11.59 16.52
N ASN A 230 4.22 -12.28 15.91
CA ASN A 230 5.36 -12.77 16.67
C ASN A 230 6.09 -11.60 17.35
N PRO A 231 6.26 -11.59 18.70
CA PRO A 231 6.98 -10.54 19.41
C PRO A 231 8.42 -10.35 18.90
N ASP A 232 9.10 -11.41 18.50
CA ASP A 232 10.48 -11.33 17.99
C ASP A 232 10.58 -10.46 16.71
N ALA A 233 9.49 -10.38 15.94
CA ALA A 233 9.44 -9.61 14.70
C ALA A 233 9.65 -8.10 14.91
N PHE A 234 9.43 -7.58 16.11
CA PHE A 234 9.75 -6.18 16.45
C PHE A 234 11.26 -5.93 16.50
N GLY A 235 12.06 -6.94 16.85
CA GLY A 235 13.52 -6.85 16.87
C GLY A 235 14.18 -6.98 15.49
N TRP A 236 13.50 -7.51 14.51
CA TRP A 236 14.11 -7.80 13.22
C TRP A 236 14.48 -6.53 12.46
N ILE A 237 15.69 -6.51 11.90
CA ILE A 237 16.21 -5.34 11.17
C ILE A 237 15.41 -5.05 9.89
N VAL A 238 14.79 -6.08 9.32
CA VAL A 238 13.92 -5.97 8.14
C VAL A 238 12.53 -5.41 8.47
N ASN A 239 12.16 -5.31 9.76
CA ASN A 239 10.97 -4.59 10.19
C ASN A 239 11.26 -3.09 10.12
N ILE A 240 10.69 -2.43 9.11
CA ILE A 240 10.87 -1.01 8.80
C ILE A 240 9.87 -0.11 9.52
N SER A 241 9.27 -0.54 10.63
CA SER A 241 8.32 0.28 11.38
C SER A 241 9.02 1.22 12.35
N ILE A 242 8.41 2.38 12.57
CA ILE A 242 8.83 3.37 13.58
C ILE A 242 8.96 2.71 14.95
N MET A 243 8.02 1.81 15.30
CA MET A 243 8.06 1.08 16.57
C MET A 243 9.30 0.18 16.66
N SER A 244 9.60 -0.57 15.61
CA SER A 244 10.79 -1.42 15.56
C SER A 244 12.08 -0.59 15.63
N ALA A 245 12.15 0.54 14.90
CA ALA A 245 13.29 1.44 14.97
C ALA A 245 13.51 1.95 16.41
N THR A 246 12.46 2.45 17.07
CA THR A 246 12.58 2.95 18.45
C THR A 246 12.96 1.87 19.45
N GLN A 247 12.44 0.65 19.31
CA GLN A 247 12.84 -0.47 20.17
C GLN A 247 14.30 -0.86 19.99
N ARG A 248 14.83 -0.80 18.77
CA ARG A 248 16.28 -1.04 18.50
C ARG A 248 17.19 -0.03 19.18
N PHE A 249 16.75 1.23 19.36
CA PHE A 249 17.53 2.27 20.00
C PHE A 249 17.33 2.35 21.52
N LEU A 250 16.10 2.17 21.99
CA LEU A 250 15.68 2.50 23.35
C LEU A 250 15.32 1.27 24.21
N GLY A 251 15.41 0.07 23.63
CA GLY A 251 14.93 -1.16 24.25
C GLY A 251 13.41 -1.36 24.09
N VAL A 252 12.92 -2.54 24.48
CA VAL A 252 11.56 -2.99 24.15
C VAL A 252 10.49 -2.06 24.78
N ASP A 253 10.52 -1.84 26.07
CA ASP A 253 9.43 -1.15 26.77
C ASP A 253 9.37 0.35 26.44
N VAL A 254 10.52 1.04 26.59
CA VAL A 254 10.62 2.48 26.26
C VAL A 254 10.41 2.70 24.77
N GLY A 255 11.03 1.84 23.93
CA GLY A 255 10.92 1.93 22.49
C GLY A 255 9.50 1.71 21.98
N ALA A 256 8.72 0.81 22.58
CA ALA A 256 7.32 0.60 22.21
C ALA A 256 6.48 1.86 22.47
N THR A 257 6.62 2.45 23.66
CA THR A 257 5.88 3.68 24.03
C THR A 257 6.27 4.85 23.12
N VAL A 258 7.55 5.11 22.95
CA VAL A 258 8.06 6.18 22.07
C VAL A 258 7.66 5.94 20.62
N GLY A 259 7.75 4.69 20.15
CA GLY A 259 7.35 4.29 18.81
C GLY A 259 5.87 4.54 18.52
N LEU A 260 4.99 4.25 19.47
CA LEU A 260 3.57 4.53 19.35
C LEU A 260 3.31 6.05 19.22
N ILE A 261 3.95 6.85 20.07
CA ILE A 261 3.81 8.31 20.02
C ILE A 261 4.34 8.87 18.69
N LEU A 262 5.52 8.46 18.26
CA LEU A 262 6.10 8.92 16.99
C LEU A 262 5.27 8.46 15.79
N SER A 263 4.75 7.23 15.80
CA SER A 263 3.82 6.74 14.78
C SER A 263 2.57 7.62 14.68
N ALA A 264 1.96 7.96 15.82
CA ALA A 264 0.81 8.87 15.84
C ALA A 264 1.17 10.26 15.27
N VAL A 265 2.31 10.82 15.66
CA VAL A 265 2.80 12.11 15.14
C VAL A 265 3.00 12.04 13.61
N VAL A 266 3.68 11.01 13.09
CA VAL A 266 3.92 10.84 11.65
C VAL A 266 2.60 10.69 10.89
N VAL A 267 1.64 9.94 11.42
CA VAL A 267 0.30 9.81 10.79
C VAL A 267 -0.41 11.17 10.74
N VAL A 268 -0.42 11.93 11.82
CA VAL A 268 -1.07 13.26 11.87
C VAL A 268 -0.41 14.22 10.87
N LEU A 269 0.92 14.28 10.84
CA LEU A 269 1.67 15.10 9.88
C LEU A 269 1.38 14.68 8.44
N SER A 270 1.32 13.38 8.17
CA SER A 270 1.05 12.85 6.84
C SER A 270 -0.39 13.06 6.40
N LEU A 271 -1.37 13.00 7.31
CA LEU A 271 -2.75 13.39 7.02
C LEU A 271 -2.84 14.87 6.65
N ALA A 272 -2.15 15.73 7.39
CA ALA A 272 -2.08 17.16 7.08
C ALA A 272 -1.40 17.41 5.72
N ALA A 273 -0.28 16.74 5.45
CA ALA A 273 0.44 16.79 4.18
C ALA A 273 -0.43 16.31 3.01
N ALA A 274 -1.09 15.15 3.16
CA ALA A 274 -1.96 14.59 2.15
C ALA A 274 -3.19 15.50 1.89
N MET A 275 -3.80 16.05 2.93
CA MET A 275 -4.89 17.02 2.78
C MET A 275 -4.45 18.25 1.98
N VAL A 276 -3.27 18.77 2.29
CA VAL A 276 -2.75 19.96 1.60
C VAL A 276 -2.39 19.64 0.16
N ALA A 277 -1.68 18.53 -0.10
CA ALA A 277 -1.34 18.09 -1.44
C ALA A 277 -2.59 17.85 -2.30
N HIS A 278 -3.60 17.18 -1.75
CA HIS A 278 -4.87 16.94 -2.44
C HIS A 278 -5.56 18.26 -2.82
N ARG A 279 -5.62 19.24 -1.90
CA ARG A 279 -6.20 20.58 -2.17
C ARG A 279 -5.42 21.38 -3.20
N GLN A 280 -4.16 21.05 -3.43
CA GLN A 280 -3.32 21.62 -4.48
C GLN A 280 -3.40 20.79 -5.78
N GLY A 281 -4.35 19.85 -5.93
CA GLY A 281 -4.52 19.02 -7.09
C GLY A 281 -3.46 17.93 -7.27
N GLN A 282 -2.67 17.64 -6.23
CA GLN A 282 -1.60 16.63 -6.26
C GLN A 282 -2.06 15.33 -5.58
N THR A 283 -3.12 14.71 -6.11
CA THR A 283 -3.77 13.54 -5.49
C THR A 283 -2.84 12.34 -5.35
N LEU A 284 -2.00 12.04 -6.35
CA LEU A 284 -1.08 10.89 -6.28
C LEU A 284 0.00 11.09 -5.22
N LEU A 285 0.56 12.31 -5.11
CA LEU A 285 1.51 12.64 -4.06
C LEU A 285 0.86 12.51 -2.68
N ALA A 286 -0.39 12.96 -2.53
CA ALA A 286 -1.15 12.83 -1.28
C ALA A 286 -1.32 11.35 -0.87
N LEU A 287 -1.78 10.50 -1.80
CA LEU A 287 -2.01 9.08 -1.54
C LEU A 287 -0.72 8.31 -1.27
N GLY A 288 0.33 8.57 -2.05
CA GLY A 288 1.62 7.94 -1.86
C GLY A 288 2.25 8.30 -0.51
N THR A 289 2.24 9.60 -0.14
CA THR A 289 2.74 10.08 1.16
C THR A 289 1.99 9.45 2.33
N LEU A 290 0.66 9.45 2.28
CA LEU A 290 -0.16 8.88 3.35
C LEU A 290 -0.04 7.37 3.42
N GLY A 291 0.03 6.70 2.28
CA GLY A 291 0.20 5.24 2.20
C GLY A 291 1.55 4.78 2.78
N VAL A 292 2.64 5.45 2.44
CA VAL A 292 3.97 5.20 3.05
C VAL A 292 3.92 5.41 4.55
N ALA A 293 3.37 6.54 5.01
CA ALA A 293 3.28 6.82 6.44
C ALA A 293 2.42 5.79 7.20
N SER A 294 1.30 5.35 6.62
CA SER A 294 0.46 4.30 7.21
C SER A 294 1.17 2.96 7.33
N THR A 295 2.10 2.68 6.41
CA THR A 295 2.96 1.50 6.47
C THR A 295 3.95 1.60 7.61
N LEU A 296 4.71 2.69 7.68
CA LEU A 296 5.76 2.90 8.68
C LEU A 296 5.22 3.03 10.11
N ALA A 297 4.01 3.57 10.26
CA ALA A 297 3.32 3.69 11.55
C ALA A 297 2.67 2.38 12.05
N ASN A 298 2.59 1.36 11.21
CA ASN A 298 2.12 0.04 11.64
C ASN A 298 3.18 -0.60 12.55
N PRO A 299 2.81 -1.21 13.69
CA PRO A 299 3.76 -1.86 14.58
C PRO A 299 4.69 -2.86 13.89
N ILE A 300 4.19 -3.57 12.90
CA ILE A 300 4.99 -4.46 12.03
C ILE A 300 4.84 -4.01 10.59
N ALA A 301 5.94 -3.58 10.00
CA ALA A 301 6.01 -3.13 8.62
C ALA A 301 7.18 -3.80 7.89
N TRP A 302 6.87 -4.40 6.76
CA TRP A 302 7.85 -5.02 5.87
C TRP A 302 7.92 -4.25 4.56
N THR A 303 8.97 -4.46 3.79
CA THR A 303 9.19 -3.77 2.51
C THR A 303 8.04 -3.98 1.53
N HIS A 304 7.44 -5.17 1.48
CA HIS A 304 6.28 -5.46 0.64
C HIS A 304 4.99 -4.68 1.01
N HIS A 305 4.97 -3.97 2.15
CA HIS A 305 3.89 -3.03 2.46
C HIS A 305 4.08 -1.66 1.78
N LEU A 306 5.27 -1.36 1.24
CA LEU A 306 5.60 -0.09 0.59
C LEU A 306 5.09 0.02 -0.85
N VAL A 307 4.07 -0.72 -1.24
CA VAL A 307 3.45 -0.64 -2.61
C VAL A 307 3.05 0.79 -3.02
N TRP A 308 2.82 1.66 -2.05
CA TRP A 308 2.45 3.07 -2.25
C TRP A 308 3.49 3.90 -2.98
N VAL A 309 4.74 3.43 -3.04
CA VAL A 309 5.85 4.08 -3.75
C VAL A 309 5.56 4.25 -5.25
N VAL A 310 4.75 3.37 -5.84
CA VAL A 310 4.34 3.49 -7.25
C VAL A 310 3.52 4.76 -7.50
N LEU A 311 2.73 5.21 -6.51
CA LEU A 311 1.98 6.46 -6.61
C LEU A 311 2.88 7.68 -6.45
N LEU A 312 3.94 7.58 -5.62
CA LEU A 312 4.97 8.62 -5.52
C LEU A 312 5.72 8.75 -6.85
N PHE A 313 6.17 7.65 -7.45
CA PHE A 313 6.78 7.68 -8.79
C PHE A 313 5.84 8.30 -9.83
N ALA A 314 4.58 7.87 -9.85
CA ALA A 314 3.59 8.40 -10.79
C ALA A 314 3.35 9.90 -10.59
N SER A 315 3.48 10.43 -9.37
CA SER A 315 3.30 11.85 -9.08
C SER A 315 4.42 12.73 -9.64
N ILE A 316 5.64 12.21 -9.75
CA ILE A 316 6.83 12.97 -10.21
C ILE A 316 7.26 12.61 -11.64
N LEU A 317 6.81 11.50 -12.19
CA LEU A 317 7.19 11.03 -13.53
C LEU A 317 7.00 12.09 -14.66
N PRO A 318 5.91 12.88 -14.68
CA PRO A 318 5.72 13.92 -15.69
C PRO A 318 6.85 14.95 -15.74
N TYR A 319 7.46 15.26 -14.58
CA TYR A 319 8.55 16.25 -14.50
C TYR A 319 9.83 15.75 -15.16
N PHE A 320 10.14 14.45 -15.04
CA PHE A 320 11.30 13.85 -15.70
C PHE A 320 11.08 13.63 -17.19
N LEU A 321 9.83 13.43 -17.62
CA LEU A 321 9.49 13.24 -19.02
C LEU A 321 9.30 14.56 -19.78
N GLY A 322 9.35 15.72 -19.10
CA GLY A 322 9.09 17.04 -19.70
C GLY A 322 7.68 17.14 -20.32
N ARG A 323 6.72 16.41 -19.78
CA ARG A 323 5.35 16.33 -20.31
C ARG A 323 4.35 16.85 -19.28
N ALA A 324 3.38 17.63 -19.75
CA ALA A 324 2.22 17.92 -18.93
C ALA A 324 1.51 16.60 -18.53
N PRO A 325 1.02 16.48 -17.28
CA PRO A 325 0.25 15.33 -16.85
C PRO A 325 -0.95 15.10 -17.79
N ARG A 326 -1.10 13.90 -18.31
CA ARG A 326 -2.19 13.57 -19.26
C ARG A 326 -3.57 13.48 -18.61
N ASN A 327 -3.62 13.40 -17.30
CA ASN A 327 -4.87 13.28 -16.53
C ASN A 327 -5.03 14.52 -15.66
N ALA A 328 -5.78 15.50 -16.16
CA ALA A 328 -6.13 16.71 -15.39
C ALA A 328 -6.72 16.35 -14.02
N GLU A 329 -7.58 15.32 -13.93
CA GLU A 329 -8.19 14.87 -12.67
C GLU A 329 -7.19 14.42 -11.59
N LEU A 330 -5.95 14.07 -11.97
CA LEU A 330 -4.90 13.60 -11.05
C LEU A 330 -3.87 14.67 -10.72
N HIS A 331 -3.81 15.72 -11.55
CA HIS A 331 -2.84 16.79 -11.47
C HIS A 331 -3.49 18.13 -11.86
N ASP A 332 -4.62 18.47 -11.21
CA ASP A 332 -5.31 19.77 -11.42
C ASP A 332 -4.50 20.94 -10.88
N GLY A 333 -3.45 20.66 -10.11
CA GLY A 333 -2.63 21.64 -9.44
C GLY A 333 -1.50 22.20 -10.29
N GLY A 334 -0.96 23.33 -9.83
CA GLY A 334 0.26 23.89 -10.38
C GLY A 334 1.47 22.93 -10.25
N PRO A 335 2.57 23.22 -10.97
CA PRO A 335 3.75 22.37 -10.96
C PRO A 335 4.38 22.28 -9.57
N LEU A 336 4.87 21.09 -9.22
CA LEU A 336 5.69 20.90 -8.03
C LEU A 336 7.03 21.64 -8.19
N PRO A 337 7.55 22.28 -7.12
CA PRO A 337 8.88 22.88 -7.19
C PRO A 337 9.95 21.78 -7.33
N ALA A 338 11.02 22.09 -8.04
CA ALA A 338 12.08 21.11 -8.35
C ALA A 338 12.64 20.40 -7.09
N TRP A 339 12.82 21.15 -5.99
CA TRP A 339 13.33 20.57 -4.75
C TRP A 339 12.40 19.46 -4.20
N LEU A 340 11.06 19.65 -4.29
CA LEU A 340 10.11 18.63 -3.80
C LEU A 340 10.07 17.42 -4.74
N VAL A 341 10.22 17.63 -6.05
CA VAL A 341 10.36 16.52 -7.02
C VAL A 341 11.58 15.67 -6.67
N TRP A 342 12.73 16.32 -6.38
CA TRP A 342 13.95 15.60 -6.02
C TRP A 342 13.85 14.92 -4.64
N VAL A 343 13.27 15.56 -3.64
CA VAL A 343 13.02 14.90 -2.33
C VAL A 343 12.15 13.66 -2.53
N THR A 344 11.04 13.80 -3.26
CA THR A 344 10.15 12.67 -3.53
C THR A 344 10.88 11.57 -4.30
N PHE A 345 11.71 11.92 -5.29
CA PHE A 345 12.50 10.94 -6.05
C PHE A 345 13.48 10.17 -5.16
N VAL A 346 14.28 10.87 -4.35
CA VAL A 346 15.28 10.23 -3.48
C VAL A 346 14.59 9.32 -2.44
N VAL A 347 13.52 9.79 -1.81
CA VAL A 347 12.76 8.98 -0.86
C VAL A 347 12.18 7.74 -1.56
N THR A 348 11.57 7.92 -2.72
CA THR A 348 10.97 6.81 -3.46
C THR A 348 12.02 5.80 -3.91
N LEU A 349 13.17 6.27 -4.39
CA LEU A 349 14.28 5.42 -4.81
C LEU A 349 14.79 4.57 -3.62
N TRP A 350 14.98 5.18 -2.45
CA TRP A 350 15.39 4.44 -1.25
C TRP A 350 14.38 3.37 -0.86
N LEU A 351 13.09 3.75 -0.80
CA LEU A 351 12.01 2.85 -0.40
C LEU A 351 11.72 1.74 -1.43
N THR A 352 12.20 1.87 -2.66
CA THR A 352 12.05 0.85 -3.70
C THR A 352 13.24 -0.08 -3.82
N THR A 353 14.43 0.37 -3.45
CA THR A 353 15.64 -0.44 -3.49
C THR A 353 15.93 -1.13 -2.16
N ASN A 354 15.37 -0.61 -1.07
CA ASN A 354 15.48 -1.14 0.29
C ASN A 354 16.93 -1.55 0.65
N PRO A 355 17.91 -0.62 0.58
CA PRO A 355 19.32 -0.96 0.72
C PRO A 355 19.68 -1.54 2.11
N GLN A 356 18.80 -1.41 3.11
CA GLN A 356 18.93 -2.08 4.40
C GLN A 356 18.94 -3.62 4.28
N LEU A 357 18.40 -4.20 3.20
CA LEU A 357 18.41 -5.64 2.96
C LEU A 357 19.80 -6.19 2.58
N ILE A 358 20.71 -5.33 2.15
CA ILE A 358 22.10 -5.70 1.86
C ILE A 358 23.04 -5.59 3.06
N LEU A 359 22.53 -5.17 4.22
CA LEU A 359 23.32 -5.16 5.44
C LEU A 359 23.75 -6.58 5.84
N PRO A 360 24.97 -6.78 6.31
CA PRO A 360 25.39 -8.08 6.82
C PRO A 360 24.42 -8.60 7.88
N GLY A 361 23.90 -9.82 7.70
CA GLY A 361 22.95 -10.45 8.60
C GLY A 361 21.48 -10.05 8.39
N ALA A 362 21.16 -9.18 7.43
CA ALA A 362 19.78 -8.75 7.18
C ALA A 362 18.81 -9.89 6.77
N PRO A 363 19.17 -10.82 5.88
CA PRO A 363 18.26 -11.91 5.47
C PRO A 363 18.04 -12.99 6.55
N ASN A 364 18.99 -13.17 7.46
CA ASN A 364 18.92 -14.15 8.56
C ASN A 364 18.57 -13.47 9.90
N ALA A 365 17.88 -12.37 9.85
CA ALA A 365 17.76 -11.36 10.88
C ALA A 365 16.80 -11.69 12.04
N VAL A 366 16.77 -12.92 12.47
CA VAL A 366 16.30 -13.31 13.82
C VAL A 366 17.45 -13.10 14.83
N GLN A 367 18.25 -12.04 14.66
CA GLN A 367 19.28 -11.71 15.63
C GLN A 367 18.73 -10.75 16.66
N GLU A 368 19.06 -10.99 17.93
CA GLU A 368 18.67 -10.15 19.04
C GLU A 368 19.07 -8.68 18.83
N ILE A 369 18.19 -7.77 19.21
CA ILE A 369 18.34 -6.31 19.09
C ILE A 369 19.71 -5.80 19.58
N HIS A 370 20.30 -6.49 20.54
CA HIS A 370 21.57 -6.10 21.18
C HIS A 370 22.81 -6.27 20.31
N HIS A 371 22.75 -7.06 19.23
CA HIS A 371 23.89 -7.35 18.37
C HIS A 371 24.14 -6.31 17.27
N TYR A 372 23.23 -5.33 17.11
CA TYR A 372 23.41 -4.28 16.10
C TYR A 372 24.15 -3.08 16.68
N ASP A 373 25.21 -2.64 16.02
CA ASP A 373 25.85 -1.37 16.31
C ASP A 373 24.96 -0.17 15.91
N VAL A 374 25.35 1.02 16.34
CA VAL A 374 24.58 2.25 16.06
C VAL A 374 24.43 2.51 14.57
N TRP A 375 25.44 2.15 13.75
CA TRP A 375 25.39 2.33 12.30
C TRP A 375 24.31 1.48 11.66
N HIS A 376 24.24 0.19 11.98
CA HIS A 376 23.19 -0.70 11.47
C HIS A 376 21.78 -0.24 11.90
N LYS A 377 21.62 0.20 13.15
CA LYS A 377 20.36 0.74 13.65
C LYS A 377 19.94 1.99 12.89
N CYS A 378 20.86 2.95 12.65
CA CYS A 378 20.58 4.15 11.87
C CYS A 378 20.17 3.83 10.43
N PHE A 379 20.90 2.92 9.78
CA PHE A 379 20.63 2.54 8.40
C PHE A 379 19.28 1.82 8.26
N ALA A 380 18.94 0.95 9.21
CA ALA A 380 17.66 0.28 9.27
C ALA A 380 16.48 1.22 9.57
N ALA A 381 16.72 2.38 10.21
CA ALA A 381 15.71 3.40 10.50
C ALA A 381 15.54 4.41 9.34
N MET A 382 16.34 4.34 8.28
CA MET A 382 16.26 5.28 7.17
C MET A 382 14.86 5.34 6.50
N PRO A 383 14.12 4.25 6.30
CA PRO A 383 12.75 4.32 5.78
C PRO A 383 11.86 5.24 6.61
N ASP A 384 11.94 5.18 7.94
CA ASP A 384 11.14 5.99 8.86
C ASP A 384 11.52 7.47 8.76
N ILE A 385 12.81 7.77 8.76
CA ILE A 385 13.34 9.12 8.62
C ILE A 385 12.91 9.72 7.28
N LEU A 386 13.08 8.99 6.19
CA LEU A 386 12.73 9.45 4.84
C LEU A 386 11.22 9.63 4.67
N GLY A 387 10.40 8.74 5.24
CA GLY A 387 8.94 8.89 5.26
C GLY A 387 8.50 10.16 5.99
N ALA A 388 9.12 10.45 7.15
CA ALA A 388 8.88 11.68 7.90
C ALA A 388 9.35 12.94 7.12
N VAL A 389 10.53 12.90 6.50
CA VAL A 389 11.05 13.97 5.64
C VAL A 389 10.10 14.27 4.48
N LEU A 390 9.57 13.23 3.82
CA LEU A 390 8.60 13.40 2.74
C LEU A 390 7.34 14.11 3.25
N ALA A 391 6.75 13.64 4.34
CA ALA A 391 5.53 14.23 4.90
C ALA A 391 5.73 15.71 5.28
N ILE A 392 6.83 16.03 5.95
CA ILE A 392 7.18 17.42 6.34
C ILE A 392 7.41 18.28 5.08
N SER A 393 8.12 17.76 4.07
CA SER A 393 8.40 18.48 2.83
C SER A 393 7.11 18.83 2.06
N VAL A 394 6.20 17.86 1.94
CA VAL A 394 4.90 18.06 1.29
C VAL A 394 4.06 19.06 2.07
N LEU A 395 4.05 18.99 3.41
CA LEU A 395 3.31 19.91 4.26
C LEU A 395 3.86 21.33 4.14
N CYS A 396 5.17 21.53 4.23
CA CYS A 396 5.84 22.84 4.11
C CYS A 396 5.57 23.48 2.74
N TRP A 397 5.70 22.71 1.66
CA TRP A 397 5.37 23.18 0.32
C TRP A 397 3.92 23.64 0.22
N GLY A 398 3.00 22.83 0.66
CA GLY A 398 1.59 23.15 0.52
C GLY A 398 1.14 24.35 1.38
N MET A 399 1.74 24.56 2.55
CA MET A 399 1.53 25.77 3.34
C MET A 399 2.08 27.02 2.64
N ALA A 400 3.27 26.93 2.02
CA ALA A 400 3.86 28.03 1.25
C ALA A 400 3.03 28.36 -0.01
N ALA A 401 2.50 27.35 -0.70
CA ALA A 401 1.64 27.54 -1.87
C ALA A 401 0.34 28.29 -1.52
N ARG A 402 -0.26 28.01 -0.36
CA ARG A 402 -1.46 28.73 0.12
C ARG A 402 -1.21 30.20 0.39
N ARG A 403 -0.04 30.57 0.92
CA ARG A 403 0.32 31.96 1.20
C ARG A 403 0.51 32.81 -0.08
N ARG A 404 0.80 32.17 -1.21
CA ARG A 404 1.01 32.79 -2.53
C ARG A 404 -0.28 32.94 -3.34
N ALA A 405 -1.36 32.27 -2.96
CA ALA A 405 -2.65 32.43 -3.63
C ALA A 405 -3.20 33.85 -3.37
N PRO A 406 -3.65 34.61 -4.41
CA PRO A 406 -4.24 35.94 -4.24
C PRO A 406 -5.44 35.86 -3.28
N SER A 407 -5.58 36.86 -2.43
CA SER A 407 -6.71 36.94 -1.52
C SER A 407 -8.03 36.99 -2.31
N PRO A 408 -9.14 36.46 -1.76
CA PRO A 408 -10.45 36.53 -2.44
C PRO A 408 -10.85 37.97 -2.84
N ALA A 409 -10.42 38.98 -2.10
CA ALA A 409 -10.66 40.38 -2.41
C ALA A 409 -9.95 40.88 -3.70
N ALA A 410 -8.78 40.33 -4.03
CA ALA A 410 -8.05 40.66 -5.26
C ALA A 410 -8.67 40.05 -6.53
N ARG A 411 -9.58 39.07 -6.42
CA ARG A 411 -10.31 38.49 -7.55
C ARG A 411 -11.55 39.29 -7.94
N THR A 412 -12.14 40.07 -7.04
CA THR A 412 -13.30 40.92 -7.32
C THR A 412 -12.90 42.16 -8.12
N ASP A 413 -11.70 42.71 -7.93
CA ASP A 413 -11.23 43.89 -8.67
C ASP A 413 -10.85 43.61 -10.15
N GLN A 414 -10.70 42.33 -10.54
CA GLN A 414 -10.41 41.94 -11.93
C GLN A 414 -11.67 41.59 -12.75
N MET A 415 -12.85 41.67 -12.14
CA MET A 415 -14.13 41.39 -12.79
C MET A 415 -15.04 42.65 -12.93
N GLU A 416 -14.48 43.87 -12.89
CA GLU A 416 -15.23 45.02 -13.36
C GLU A 416 -15.34 45.00 -14.88
N PRO A 417 -16.55 45.12 -15.43
CA PRO A 417 -16.76 44.95 -16.88
C PRO A 417 -16.33 46.20 -17.61
N GLU A 418 -15.58 46.05 -18.69
CA GLU A 418 -15.65 46.96 -19.82
C GLU A 418 -17.10 46.96 -20.34
N ALA A 419 -17.90 47.84 -19.81
CA ALA A 419 -19.19 48.20 -20.35
C ALA A 419 -19.22 49.70 -20.50
N LEU A 420 -18.89 50.19 -21.69
CA LEU A 420 -19.51 51.34 -22.35
C LEU A 420 -19.20 51.33 -23.82
#